data_dee331bc913a5a64e17f3d3918d20344
#
_entry.id   dee331bc913a5a64e17f3d3918d20344
#
_cell.length_a   1.000
_cell.length_b   1.000
_cell.length_c   1.000
_cell.angle_alpha   90.00
_cell.angle_beta   90.00
_cell.angle_gamma   90.00
#
_symmetry.space_group_name_H-M   'P 1'
#
loop_
_entity.id
_entity.type
_entity.pdbx_description
1 polymer ?
#
loop_
_entity_poly.entity_id
_entity_poly.type
_entity_poly.pdbx_seq_one_letter_code
_entity_poly.pdbx_strand_id
1 'polypeptide(L)'
;MKKLNYLLLTAFVFMISTSFNAQSVGEIIENYIENTGGAENWQNVKSIKMIASINQMGMEIPIEMVQSGNKMYTKISIQGQEIKQRVFDGETLWSTNFMSMKAEKSDQEDVQNVKDELAEFPDPFLNYVEKGFSVELMGTESVDGSDAFKIKLTKKPMVVDGEEVPNISIYYFDTENFVPIMTHQEMTEGPAKGTIMEGKMSDYQEVEGLYMPFSMTQGVKDQPGQPIKFNSIKLNPVIDDSEFKFPE
;
A
#
# COMPACT_ATOMS: atom_id res chain seq x y z
N MET A 1 43.17 72.83 -5.56
CA MET A 1 42.71 71.75 -6.43
C MET A 1 42.77 70.41 -5.63
N LYS A 2 41.65 69.94 -5.10
CA LYS A 2 41.58 68.75 -4.26
C LYS A 2 41.13 67.60 -5.17
N LYS A 3 41.98 66.60 -5.29
CA LYS A 3 41.63 65.34 -6.03
C LYS A 3 40.83 64.45 -5.10
N LEU A 4 39.60 64.18 -5.48
CA LEU A 4 38.69 63.27 -4.80
C LEU A 4 38.92 61.84 -5.33
N ASN A 5 39.52 60.99 -4.51
CA ASN A 5 39.68 59.54 -4.82
C ASN A 5 38.37 58.80 -4.52
N TYR A 6 37.72 58.29 -5.56
CA TYR A 6 36.60 57.36 -5.42
C TYR A 6 37.15 55.96 -5.20
N LEU A 7 36.99 55.44 -4.00
CA LEU A 7 37.27 54.02 -3.69
C LEU A 7 36.05 53.20 -4.10
N LEU A 8 36.17 52.48 -5.22
CA LEU A 8 35.15 51.51 -5.64
C LEU A 8 35.23 50.26 -4.76
N LEU A 9 34.30 50.11 -3.83
CA LEU A 9 34.11 48.95 -3.01
C LEU A 9 33.28 47.94 -3.80
N THR A 10 33.93 46.98 -4.48
CA THR A 10 33.27 45.87 -5.20
C THR A 10 32.87 44.83 -4.15
N ALA A 11 31.61 44.84 -3.74
CA ALA A 11 31.04 43.76 -2.92
C ALA A 11 30.89 42.50 -3.79
N PHE A 12 31.77 41.54 -3.62
CA PHE A 12 31.67 40.20 -4.19
C PHE A 12 30.67 39.40 -3.36
N VAL A 13 29.40 39.44 -3.77
CA VAL A 13 28.38 38.59 -3.18
C VAL A 13 28.65 37.14 -3.62
N PHE A 14 29.27 36.38 -2.72
CA PHE A 14 29.38 34.94 -2.85
C PHE A 14 27.97 34.34 -2.71
N MET A 15 27.26 34.09 -3.83
CA MET A 15 26.10 33.25 -3.84
C MET A 15 26.56 31.80 -3.55
N ILE A 16 26.49 31.41 -2.30
CA ILE A 16 26.56 30.01 -1.92
C ILE A 16 25.25 29.39 -2.43
N SER A 17 25.29 28.86 -3.65
CA SER A 17 24.26 27.93 -4.13
C SER A 17 24.40 26.66 -3.27
N THR A 18 23.64 26.56 -2.20
CA THR A 18 23.38 25.29 -1.56
C THR A 18 22.60 24.48 -2.60
N SER A 19 23.29 23.58 -3.29
CA SER A 19 22.61 22.52 -4.04
C SER A 19 21.85 21.72 -2.98
N PHE A 20 20.58 22.03 -2.81
CA PHE A 20 19.66 21.07 -2.20
C PHE A 20 19.66 19.88 -3.16
N ASN A 21 20.39 18.81 -2.80
CA ASN A 21 20.20 17.53 -3.44
C ASN A 21 18.75 17.14 -3.12
N ALA A 22 17.83 17.44 -4.04
CA ALA A 22 16.50 16.89 -3.98
C ALA A 22 16.69 15.38 -4.06
N GLN A 23 16.26 14.65 -3.01
CA GLN A 23 16.30 13.21 -3.03
C GLN A 23 15.58 12.69 -4.27
N SER A 24 16.21 11.78 -4.97
CA SER A 24 15.56 11.10 -6.11
C SER A 24 14.50 10.14 -5.59
N VAL A 25 13.47 9.88 -6.38
CA VAL A 25 12.44 8.89 -6.02
C VAL A 25 13.05 7.50 -5.74
N GLY A 26 14.11 7.13 -6.47
CA GLY A 26 14.83 5.88 -6.26
C GLY A 26 15.46 5.80 -4.87
N GLU A 27 16.15 6.88 -4.42
CA GLU A 27 16.73 6.95 -3.07
C GLU A 27 15.67 6.87 -1.97
N ILE A 28 14.49 7.47 -2.17
CA ILE A 28 13.40 7.39 -1.20
C ILE A 28 12.91 5.94 -1.06
N ILE A 29 12.71 5.25 -2.19
CA ILE A 29 12.27 3.85 -2.19
C ILE A 29 13.35 2.93 -1.61
N GLU A 30 14.62 3.18 -1.92
CA GLU A 30 15.75 2.42 -1.39
C GLU A 30 15.83 2.57 0.14
N ASN A 31 15.72 3.80 0.66
CA ASN A 31 15.65 4.06 2.10
C ASN A 31 14.43 3.38 2.75
N TYR A 32 13.26 3.40 2.10
CA TYR A 32 12.09 2.68 2.59
C TYR A 32 12.37 1.19 2.76
N ILE A 33 12.87 0.53 1.74
CA ILE A 33 13.17 -0.91 1.78
C ILE A 33 14.21 -1.21 2.88
N GLU A 34 15.29 -0.42 2.97
CA GLU A 34 16.31 -0.59 4.00
C GLU A 34 15.76 -0.37 5.42
N ASN A 35 15.01 0.71 5.64
CA ASN A 35 14.46 1.05 6.96
C ASN A 35 13.38 0.05 7.42
N THR A 36 12.76 -0.65 6.49
CA THR A 36 11.75 -1.67 6.82
C THR A 36 12.30 -3.10 6.89
N GLY A 37 13.63 -3.27 6.85
CA GLY A 37 14.29 -4.55 7.14
C GLY A 37 15.16 -5.10 6.02
N GLY A 38 15.31 -4.36 4.91
CA GLY A 38 16.19 -4.68 3.81
C GLY A 38 15.60 -5.60 2.75
N ALA A 39 16.09 -5.46 1.52
CA ALA A 39 15.56 -6.17 0.36
C ALA A 39 15.62 -7.69 0.51
N GLU A 40 16.65 -8.24 1.15
CA GLU A 40 16.81 -9.68 1.34
C GLU A 40 15.70 -10.27 2.21
N ASN A 41 15.37 -9.61 3.34
CA ASN A 41 14.29 -10.05 4.22
C ASN A 41 12.94 -9.99 3.52
N TRP A 42 12.66 -8.90 2.78
CA TRP A 42 11.46 -8.79 1.97
C TRP A 42 11.35 -9.88 0.90
N GLN A 43 12.42 -10.20 0.18
CA GLN A 43 12.45 -11.25 -0.85
C GLN A 43 12.23 -12.66 -0.26
N ASN A 44 12.55 -12.86 1.01
CA ASN A 44 12.34 -14.13 1.71
C ASN A 44 10.89 -14.33 2.17
N VAL A 45 10.03 -13.33 2.10
CA VAL A 45 8.60 -13.49 2.40
C VAL A 45 7.92 -14.25 1.27
N LYS A 46 7.41 -15.44 1.57
CA LYS A 46 6.67 -16.30 0.62
C LYS A 46 5.18 -16.37 0.95
N SER A 47 4.84 -16.11 2.20
CA SER A 47 3.46 -16.00 2.66
C SER A 47 3.36 -15.03 3.83
N ILE A 48 2.20 -14.45 4.00
CA ILE A 48 1.87 -13.58 5.13
C ILE A 48 0.47 -13.92 5.63
N LYS A 49 0.33 -13.96 6.94
CA LYS A 49 -0.96 -14.08 7.61
C LYS A 49 -1.13 -12.93 8.59
N MET A 50 -2.18 -12.17 8.41
CA MET A 50 -2.53 -11.04 9.26
C MET A 50 -3.86 -11.30 9.95
N ILE A 51 -3.89 -11.10 11.26
CA ILE A 51 -5.11 -11.07 12.05
C ILE A 51 -5.37 -9.62 12.45
N ALA A 52 -6.48 -9.10 12.01
CA ALA A 52 -6.91 -7.74 12.32
C ALA A 52 -8.30 -7.74 12.96
N SER A 53 -8.68 -6.60 13.50
CA SER A 53 -10.04 -6.35 13.96
C SER A 53 -10.53 -4.97 13.54
N ILE A 54 -11.81 -4.89 13.25
CA ILE A 54 -12.54 -3.64 13.06
C ILE A 54 -13.64 -3.55 14.11
N ASN A 55 -13.92 -2.32 14.57
CA ASN A 55 -15.08 -2.09 15.45
C ASN A 55 -16.25 -1.57 14.62
N GLN A 56 -17.34 -2.32 14.58
CA GLN A 56 -18.54 -1.92 13.90
C GLN A 56 -19.71 -1.94 14.88
N MET A 57 -20.30 -0.78 15.13
CA MET A 57 -21.42 -0.61 16.07
C MET A 57 -21.14 -1.19 17.49
N GLY A 58 -19.90 -1.06 17.98
CA GLY A 58 -19.49 -1.58 19.29
C GLY A 58 -19.16 -3.09 19.31
N MET A 59 -19.25 -3.78 18.18
CA MET A 59 -18.81 -5.17 18.03
C MET A 59 -17.42 -5.21 17.39
N GLU A 60 -16.51 -5.96 18.00
CA GLU A 60 -15.22 -6.26 17.40
C GLU A 60 -15.39 -7.44 16.42
N ILE A 61 -15.06 -7.17 15.15
CA ILE A 61 -15.16 -8.14 14.07
C ILE A 61 -13.73 -8.55 13.68
N PRO A 62 -13.34 -9.80 13.97
CA PRO A 62 -12.04 -10.32 13.57
C PRO A 62 -11.99 -10.60 12.07
N ILE A 63 -10.85 -10.24 11.48
CA ILE A 63 -10.54 -10.43 10.07
C ILE A 63 -9.21 -11.18 9.99
N GLU A 64 -9.18 -12.26 9.26
CA GLU A 64 -7.97 -12.97 8.89
C GLU A 64 -7.67 -12.75 7.41
N MET A 65 -6.50 -12.23 7.10
CA MET A 65 -6.02 -12.04 5.73
C MET A 65 -4.80 -12.91 5.52
N VAL A 66 -4.78 -13.65 4.42
CA VAL A 66 -3.66 -14.51 4.04
C VAL A 66 -3.32 -14.28 2.59
N GLN A 67 -2.03 -14.16 2.33
CA GLN A 67 -1.46 -14.25 0.99
C GLN A 67 -0.30 -15.24 1.01
N SER A 68 -0.27 -16.18 0.03
CA SER A 68 0.75 -17.21 -0.09
C SER A 68 1.08 -17.44 -1.56
N GLY A 69 2.20 -16.87 -2.02
CA GLY A 69 2.53 -16.87 -3.43
C GLY A 69 1.43 -16.24 -4.27
N ASN A 70 0.85 -17.01 -5.19
CA ASN A 70 -0.23 -16.56 -6.06
C ASN A 70 -1.64 -16.90 -5.52
N LYS A 71 -1.78 -17.13 -4.22
CA LYS A 71 -3.04 -17.46 -3.56
C LYS A 71 -3.35 -16.44 -2.47
N MET A 72 -4.62 -16.16 -2.23
CA MET A 72 -5.06 -15.30 -1.16
C MET A 72 -6.45 -15.63 -0.64
N TYR A 73 -6.76 -15.19 0.56
CA TYR A 73 -8.13 -15.08 1.07
C TYR A 73 -8.23 -14.01 2.16
N THR A 74 -9.43 -13.52 2.31
CA THR A 74 -9.87 -12.76 3.49
C THR A 74 -11.01 -13.51 4.15
N LYS A 75 -10.90 -13.77 5.45
CA LYS A 75 -11.93 -14.43 6.26
C LYS A 75 -12.42 -13.47 7.34
N ILE A 76 -13.72 -13.28 7.43
CA ILE A 76 -14.38 -12.40 8.37
C ILE A 76 -15.28 -13.28 9.27
N SER A 77 -15.18 -13.11 10.59
CA SER A 77 -16.01 -13.87 11.53
C SER A 77 -17.07 -12.97 12.16
N ILE A 78 -18.33 -13.18 11.80
CA ILE A 78 -19.47 -12.41 12.30
C ILE A 78 -20.40 -13.36 13.05
N GLN A 79 -20.60 -13.16 14.35
CA GLN A 79 -21.51 -13.94 15.20
C GLN A 79 -21.28 -15.46 15.10
N GLY A 80 -20.01 -15.89 14.97
CA GLY A 80 -19.63 -17.30 14.84
C GLY A 80 -19.79 -17.89 13.43
N GLN A 81 -20.21 -17.10 12.45
CA GLN A 81 -20.21 -17.49 11.05
C GLN A 81 -18.94 -16.97 10.37
N GLU A 82 -18.30 -17.84 9.61
CA GLU A 82 -17.14 -17.49 8.77
C GLU A 82 -17.61 -17.13 7.36
N ILE A 83 -17.21 -15.94 6.92
CA ILE A 83 -17.47 -15.41 5.58
C ILE A 83 -16.13 -15.23 4.90
N LYS A 84 -15.93 -15.95 3.80
CA LYS A 84 -14.71 -15.81 3.01
C LYS A 84 -14.94 -14.85 1.85
N GLN A 85 -13.98 -13.95 1.65
CA GLN A 85 -14.01 -12.93 0.61
C GLN A 85 -12.70 -12.97 -0.17
N ARG A 86 -12.79 -12.72 -1.48
CA ARG A 86 -11.64 -12.68 -2.38
C ARG A 86 -10.72 -13.90 -2.23
N VAL A 87 -11.31 -15.09 -2.21
CA VAL A 87 -10.54 -16.32 -2.13
C VAL A 87 -10.04 -16.70 -3.50
N PHE A 88 -8.74 -16.82 -3.66
CA PHE A 88 -8.09 -17.17 -4.92
C PHE A 88 -7.13 -18.34 -4.74
N ASP A 89 -7.31 -19.40 -5.49
CA ASP A 89 -6.46 -20.62 -5.44
C ASP A 89 -5.35 -20.64 -6.49
N GLY A 90 -5.22 -19.58 -7.29
CA GLY A 90 -4.33 -19.47 -8.44
C GLY A 90 -5.06 -19.53 -9.78
N GLU A 91 -6.31 -20.00 -9.80
CA GLU A 91 -7.13 -20.15 -11.01
C GLU A 91 -8.54 -19.60 -10.83
N THR A 92 -9.18 -19.93 -9.71
CA THR A 92 -10.57 -19.56 -9.39
C THR A 92 -10.60 -18.49 -8.30
N LEU A 93 -11.23 -17.36 -8.60
CA LEU A 93 -11.58 -16.33 -7.62
C LEU A 93 -13.03 -16.51 -7.20
N TRP A 94 -13.29 -16.45 -5.89
CA TRP A 94 -14.64 -16.55 -5.35
C TRP A 94 -14.82 -15.79 -4.04
N SER A 95 -16.06 -15.50 -3.71
CA SER A 95 -16.44 -14.88 -2.44
C SER A 95 -17.75 -15.50 -1.94
N THR A 96 -17.95 -15.45 -0.63
CA THR A 96 -19.26 -15.75 -0.04
C THR A 96 -20.21 -14.57 -0.29
N ASN A 97 -21.34 -14.81 -0.93
CA ASN A 97 -22.39 -13.82 -1.06
C ASN A 97 -23.07 -13.61 0.29
N PHE A 98 -23.08 -12.37 0.77
CA PHE A 98 -23.60 -12.03 2.11
C PHE A 98 -25.11 -12.28 2.29
N MET A 99 -25.87 -12.31 1.19
CA MET A 99 -27.34 -12.53 1.27
C MET A 99 -27.69 -14.02 1.22
N SER A 100 -27.08 -14.75 0.30
CA SER A 100 -27.35 -16.17 0.11
C SER A 100 -26.50 -17.09 0.99
N MET A 101 -25.42 -16.55 1.57
CA MET A 101 -24.38 -17.28 2.31
C MET A 101 -23.74 -18.42 1.49
N LYS A 102 -23.81 -18.33 0.15
CA LYS A 102 -23.21 -19.30 -0.77
C LYS A 102 -21.95 -18.72 -1.38
N ALA A 103 -21.01 -19.61 -1.71
CA ALA A 103 -19.84 -19.24 -2.49
C ALA A 103 -20.25 -18.96 -3.95
N GLU A 104 -19.77 -17.84 -4.47
CA GLU A 104 -20.01 -17.43 -5.86
C GLU A 104 -18.65 -17.11 -6.50
N LYS A 105 -18.45 -17.61 -7.72
CA LYS A 105 -17.24 -17.35 -8.49
C LYS A 105 -17.32 -15.99 -9.15
N SER A 106 -16.21 -15.29 -9.15
CA SER A 106 -16.00 -14.07 -9.93
C SER A 106 -15.77 -14.41 -11.41
N ASP A 107 -15.89 -13.43 -12.26
CA ASP A 107 -15.62 -13.55 -13.69
C ASP A 107 -14.12 -13.57 -14.03
N GLN A 108 -13.80 -13.66 -15.33
CA GLN A 108 -12.40 -13.75 -15.78
C GLN A 108 -11.66 -12.42 -15.68
N GLU A 109 -12.36 -11.30 -15.70
CA GLU A 109 -11.79 -9.98 -15.57
C GLU A 109 -11.28 -9.76 -14.15
N ASP A 110 -12.10 -10.05 -13.14
CA ASP A 110 -11.72 -10.06 -11.74
C ASP A 110 -10.53 -11.00 -11.47
N VAL A 111 -10.55 -12.20 -12.07
CA VAL A 111 -9.46 -13.17 -11.95
C VAL A 111 -8.15 -12.60 -12.49
N GLN A 112 -8.18 -11.89 -13.62
CA GLN A 112 -6.98 -11.28 -14.19
C GLN A 112 -6.47 -10.14 -13.29
N ASN A 113 -7.36 -9.28 -12.82
CA ASN A 113 -7.01 -8.17 -11.93
C ASN A 113 -6.39 -8.67 -10.61
N VAL A 114 -6.92 -9.74 -10.02
CA VAL A 114 -6.34 -10.36 -8.82
C VAL A 114 -4.96 -10.96 -9.08
N LYS A 115 -4.72 -11.57 -10.24
CA LYS A 115 -3.39 -12.08 -10.60
C LYS A 115 -2.36 -10.96 -10.68
N ASP A 116 -2.72 -9.83 -11.27
CA ASP A 116 -1.83 -8.67 -11.39
C ASP A 116 -1.59 -8.00 -10.02
N GLU A 117 -2.60 -7.94 -9.14
CA GLU A 117 -2.45 -7.49 -7.76
C GLU A 117 -1.51 -8.40 -6.96
N LEU A 118 -1.68 -9.72 -7.07
CA LEU A 118 -0.82 -10.69 -6.37
C LEU A 118 0.65 -10.63 -6.81
N ALA A 119 0.94 -10.13 -8.02
CA ALA A 119 2.30 -9.90 -8.47
C ALA A 119 2.99 -8.73 -7.73
N GLU A 120 2.25 -7.91 -6.98
CA GLU A 120 2.81 -6.85 -6.13
C GLU A 120 3.51 -7.42 -4.88
N PHE A 121 3.16 -8.63 -4.47
CA PHE A 121 3.68 -9.27 -3.26
C PHE A 121 5.21 -9.50 -3.31
N PRO A 122 5.92 -9.38 -2.18
CA PRO A 122 5.43 -9.02 -0.84
C PRO A 122 5.25 -7.52 -0.61
N ASP A 123 5.80 -6.67 -1.47
CA ASP A 123 5.69 -5.22 -1.41
C ASP A 123 5.75 -4.63 -2.84
N PRO A 124 4.90 -3.67 -3.21
CA PRO A 124 4.86 -3.15 -4.58
C PRO A 124 6.13 -2.39 -5.00
N PHE A 125 6.88 -1.84 -4.07
CA PHE A 125 8.12 -1.11 -4.35
C PHE A 125 9.35 -2.00 -4.45
N LEU A 126 9.28 -3.22 -3.89
CA LEU A 126 10.37 -4.17 -4.02
C LEU A 126 10.50 -4.61 -5.48
N ASN A 127 11.66 -4.33 -6.11
CA ASN A 127 11.92 -4.66 -7.51
C ASN A 127 10.82 -4.12 -8.47
N TYR A 128 10.30 -2.91 -8.20
CA TYR A 128 9.17 -2.34 -8.93
C TYR A 128 9.42 -2.23 -10.44
N VAL A 129 10.65 -1.95 -10.86
CA VAL A 129 11.03 -1.88 -12.28
C VAL A 129 10.89 -3.25 -12.96
N GLU A 130 11.30 -4.32 -12.29
CA GLU A 130 11.20 -5.70 -12.80
C GLU A 130 9.73 -6.15 -12.90
N LYS A 131 8.87 -5.64 -12.00
CA LYS A 131 7.41 -5.84 -12.05
C LYS A 131 6.75 -5.06 -13.19
N GLY A 132 7.49 -4.19 -13.87
CA GLY A 132 6.96 -3.31 -14.93
C GLY A 132 6.24 -2.08 -14.38
N PHE A 133 6.49 -1.71 -13.12
CA PHE A 133 5.91 -0.54 -12.48
C PHE A 133 6.81 0.67 -12.65
N SER A 134 6.25 1.86 -12.50
CA SER A 134 6.99 3.11 -12.48
C SER A 134 6.62 3.98 -11.29
N VAL A 135 7.59 4.73 -10.80
CA VAL A 135 7.43 5.66 -9.67
C VAL A 135 7.81 7.07 -10.10
N GLU A 136 7.07 8.05 -9.58
CA GLU A 136 7.31 9.47 -9.85
C GLU A 136 7.18 10.26 -8.54
N LEU A 137 8.21 11.04 -8.20
CA LEU A 137 8.16 11.97 -7.08
C LEU A 137 7.34 13.21 -7.50
N MET A 138 6.20 13.41 -6.84
CA MET A 138 5.31 14.54 -7.11
C MET A 138 5.59 15.76 -6.23
N GLY A 139 6.59 15.68 -5.34
CA GLY A 139 6.95 16.72 -4.37
C GLY A 139 6.76 16.27 -2.93
N THR A 140 6.61 17.23 -2.03
CA THR A 140 6.35 17.01 -0.60
C THR A 140 5.01 17.62 -0.21
N GLU A 141 4.33 17.00 0.76
CA GLU A 141 3.05 17.46 1.29
C GLU A 141 2.99 17.16 2.78
N SER A 142 2.31 17.99 3.57
CA SER A 142 2.12 17.71 4.99
C SER A 142 0.92 16.77 5.20
N VAL A 143 1.14 15.70 5.93
CA VAL A 143 0.14 14.70 6.30
C VAL A 143 0.03 14.65 7.83
N ASP A 144 -1.10 15.10 8.37
CA ASP A 144 -1.36 15.13 9.82
C ASP A 144 -0.24 15.81 10.64
N GLY A 145 0.46 16.81 10.03
CA GLY A 145 1.54 17.56 10.66
C GLY A 145 2.95 17.01 10.44
N SER A 146 3.10 15.87 9.78
CA SER A 146 4.38 15.33 9.32
C SER A 146 4.62 15.68 7.85
N ASP A 147 5.86 16.02 7.49
CA ASP A 147 6.24 16.21 6.10
C ASP A 147 6.38 14.84 5.41
N ALA A 148 5.84 14.71 4.21
CA ALA A 148 5.85 13.46 3.48
C ALA A 148 6.22 13.67 2.00
N PHE A 149 7.03 12.77 1.45
CA PHE A 149 7.25 12.65 0.02
C PHE A 149 6.01 12.06 -0.64
N LYS A 150 5.47 12.76 -1.61
CA LYS A 150 4.32 12.30 -2.40
C LYS A 150 4.82 11.57 -3.63
N ILE A 151 4.56 10.27 -3.70
CA ILE A 151 5.04 9.40 -4.77
C ILE A 151 3.85 8.77 -5.48
N LYS A 152 3.83 8.91 -6.80
CA LYS A 152 2.91 8.19 -7.67
C LYS A 152 3.53 6.85 -8.06
N LEU A 153 2.84 5.76 -7.76
CA LEU A 153 3.12 4.43 -8.25
C LEU A 153 2.12 4.11 -9.37
N THR A 154 2.64 3.85 -10.57
CA THR A 154 1.84 3.35 -11.69
C THR A 154 2.16 1.88 -11.89
N LYS A 155 1.14 1.05 -11.79
CA LYS A 155 1.20 -0.40 -11.90
C LYS A 155 0.68 -0.86 -13.26
N LYS A 156 0.59 -2.18 -13.48
CA LYS A 156 -0.06 -2.68 -14.69
C LYS A 156 -1.51 -2.21 -14.74
N PRO A 157 -2.04 -1.85 -15.91
CA PRO A 157 -3.44 -1.47 -16.06
C PRO A 157 -4.37 -2.56 -15.50
N MET A 158 -5.49 -2.13 -14.94
CA MET A 158 -6.60 -3.03 -14.60
C MET A 158 -7.53 -3.16 -15.80
N VAL A 159 -8.28 -4.25 -15.88
CA VAL A 159 -9.38 -4.40 -16.83
C VAL A 159 -10.68 -4.10 -16.11
N VAL A 160 -11.50 -3.20 -16.65
CA VAL A 160 -12.81 -2.83 -16.11
C VAL A 160 -13.79 -2.71 -17.27
N ASP A 161 -14.85 -3.51 -17.26
CA ASP A 161 -15.85 -3.58 -18.35
C ASP A 161 -15.21 -3.88 -19.73
N GLY A 162 -14.14 -4.68 -19.76
CA GLY A 162 -13.39 -5.06 -20.95
C GLY A 162 -12.40 -4.01 -21.46
N GLU A 163 -12.22 -2.90 -20.76
CA GLU A 163 -11.29 -1.83 -21.11
C GLU A 163 -10.13 -1.73 -20.12
N GLU A 164 -8.92 -1.44 -20.62
CA GLU A 164 -7.78 -1.15 -19.77
C GLU A 164 -7.91 0.24 -19.13
N VAL A 165 -7.86 0.29 -17.80
CA VAL A 165 -7.85 1.53 -17.01
C VAL A 165 -6.55 1.67 -16.24
N PRO A 166 -6.04 2.90 -16.04
CA PRO A 166 -4.82 3.12 -15.27
C PRO A 166 -4.97 2.62 -13.83
N ASN A 167 -3.97 1.86 -13.35
CA ASN A 167 -3.85 1.43 -11.97
C ASN A 167 -2.80 2.28 -11.26
N ILE A 168 -3.25 3.34 -10.61
CA ILE A 168 -2.40 4.36 -9.99
C ILE A 168 -2.71 4.43 -8.50
N SER A 169 -1.65 4.41 -7.69
CA SER A 169 -1.72 4.68 -6.26
C SER A 169 -0.77 5.83 -5.91
N ILE A 170 -1.21 6.74 -5.06
CA ILE A 170 -0.37 7.80 -4.51
C ILE A 170 0.01 7.40 -3.09
N TYR A 171 1.29 7.36 -2.82
CA TYR A 171 1.86 7.06 -1.51
C TYR A 171 2.48 8.31 -0.92
N TYR A 172 2.37 8.46 0.38
CA TYR A 172 2.98 9.52 1.15
C TYR A 172 3.95 8.88 2.14
N PHE A 173 5.24 9.08 1.89
CA PHE A 173 6.31 8.54 2.73
C PHE A 173 6.78 9.61 3.70
N ASP A 174 6.79 9.29 4.98
CA ASP A 174 7.38 10.16 6.01
C ASP A 174 8.82 10.53 5.64
N THR A 175 9.17 11.81 5.74
CA THR A 175 10.49 12.29 5.29
C THR A 175 11.64 11.93 6.23
N GLU A 176 11.36 11.52 7.48
CA GLU A 176 12.37 11.15 8.45
C GLU A 176 12.61 9.64 8.48
N ASN A 177 11.53 8.84 8.43
CA ASN A 177 11.58 7.39 8.56
C ASN A 177 11.45 6.65 7.23
N PHE A 178 11.05 7.34 6.16
CA PHE A 178 10.84 6.79 4.81
C PHE A 178 9.79 5.67 4.74
N VAL A 179 8.87 5.60 5.68
CA VAL A 179 7.77 4.62 5.64
C VAL A 179 6.49 5.26 5.12
N PRO A 180 5.63 4.52 4.42
CA PRO A 180 4.32 5.01 4.00
C PRO A 180 3.45 5.35 5.22
N ILE A 181 2.93 6.57 5.27
CA ILE A 181 1.99 7.01 6.33
C ILE A 181 0.58 7.21 5.78
N MET A 182 0.44 7.39 4.47
CA MET A 182 -0.87 7.53 3.82
C MET A 182 -0.81 7.04 2.38
N THR A 183 -1.95 6.56 1.89
CA THR A 183 -2.16 6.20 0.48
C THR A 183 -3.47 6.79 -0.03
N HIS A 184 -3.48 7.15 -1.32
CA HIS A 184 -4.71 7.47 -2.06
C HIS A 184 -4.82 6.57 -3.28
N GLN A 185 -6.02 6.06 -3.53
CA GLN A 185 -6.33 5.28 -4.72
C GLN A 185 -7.74 5.62 -5.21
N GLU A 186 -7.89 5.85 -6.51
CA GLU A 186 -9.19 6.07 -7.11
C GLU A 186 -9.91 4.73 -7.33
N MET A 187 -11.19 4.67 -6.96
CA MET A 187 -12.06 3.54 -7.26
C MET A 187 -12.38 3.57 -8.76
N THR A 188 -12.02 2.52 -9.46
CA THR A 188 -12.19 2.43 -10.93
C THR A 188 -13.52 1.84 -11.34
N GLU A 189 -14.24 1.18 -10.40
CA GLU A 189 -15.48 0.47 -10.69
C GLU A 189 -16.51 0.59 -9.56
N GLY A 190 -17.70 0.06 -9.81
CA GLY A 190 -18.79 -0.01 -8.84
C GLY A 190 -19.44 1.33 -8.51
N PRO A 191 -20.31 1.36 -7.50
CA PRO A 191 -21.07 2.58 -7.11
C PRO A 191 -20.17 3.73 -6.62
N ALA A 192 -18.93 3.43 -6.22
CA ALA A 192 -17.97 4.41 -5.73
C ALA A 192 -16.94 4.85 -6.78
N LYS A 193 -17.13 4.51 -8.06
CA LYS A 193 -16.24 4.91 -9.17
C LYS A 193 -15.93 6.41 -9.15
N GLY A 194 -14.66 6.77 -9.28
CA GLY A 194 -14.15 8.15 -9.21
C GLY A 194 -13.95 8.67 -7.78
N THR A 195 -14.34 7.90 -6.77
CA THR A 195 -14.07 8.26 -5.36
C THR A 195 -12.62 7.94 -5.00
N ILE A 196 -11.96 8.86 -4.31
CA ILE A 196 -10.62 8.60 -3.78
C ILE A 196 -10.75 7.89 -2.42
N MET A 197 -10.20 6.69 -2.35
CA MET A 197 -10.01 5.99 -1.09
C MET A 197 -8.71 6.44 -0.45
N GLU A 198 -8.76 6.69 0.85
CA GLU A 198 -7.61 7.04 1.69
C GLU A 198 -7.32 5.92 2.68
N GLY A 199 -6.07 5.51 2.75
CA GLY A 199 -5.54 4.63 3.77
C GLY A 199 -4.46 5.37 4.56
N LYS A 200 -4.55 5.39 5.90
CA LYS A 200 -3.48 5.91 6.77
C LYS A 200 -2.88 4.76 7.55
N MET A 201 -1.56 4.76 7.68
CA MET A 201 -0.77 3.70 8.33
C MET A 201 0.04 4.29 9.47
N SER A 202 0.11 3.56 10.58
CA SER A 202 0.87 3.95 11.77
C SER A 202 1.23 2.74 12.63
N ASP A 203 1.90 2.98 13.76
CA ASP A 203 2.29 1.94 14.72
C ASP A 203 3.13 0.84 14.04
N TYR A 204 4.23 1.26 13.38
CA TYR A 204 5.17 0.33 12.76
C TYR A 204 5.91 -0.48 13.81
N GLN A 205 5.82 -1.80 13.73
CA GLN A 205 6.44 -2.73 14.66
C GLN A 205 7.27 -3.77 13.90
N GLU A 206 8.29 -4.30 14.59
CA GLU A 206 9.12 -5.36 14.03
C GLU A 206 8.38 -6.71 14.02
N VAL A 207 8.41 -7.37 12.87
CA VAL A 207 7.90 -8.72 12.65
C VAL A 207 8.97 -9.53 11.92
N GLU A 208 9.67 -10.40 12.63
CA GLU A 208 10.66 -11.31 12.07
C GLU A 208 11.70 -10.61 11.17
N GLY A 209 12.15 -9.40 11.60
CA GLY A 209 13.14 -8.58 10.91
C GLY A 209 12.58 -7.60 9.90
N LEU A 210 11.27 -7.53 9.70
CA LEU A 210 10.61 -6.52 8.89
C LEU A 210 9.79 -5.56 9.76
N TYR A 211 9.74 -4.27 9.40
CA TYR A 211 8.87 -3.30 10.06
C TYR A 211 7.58 -3.13 9.25
N MET A 212 6.45 -3.38 9.91
CA MET A 212 5.11 -3.37 9.30
C MET A 212 4.13 -2.55 10.14
N PRO A 213 3.13 -1.87 9.54
CA PRO A 213 2.14 -1.10 10.28
C PRO A 213 1.16 -2.01 11.03
N PHE A 214 0.91 -1.73 12.31
CA PHE A 214 -0.07 -2.43 13.14
C PHE A 214 -1.38 -1.66 13.32
N SER A 215 -1.45 -0.44 12.80
CA SER A 215 -2.66 0.36 12.77
C SER A 215 -2.88 0.95 11.37
N MET A 216 -4.09 0.81 10.88
CA MET A 216 -4.52 1.41 9.63
C MET A 216 -5.88 2.08 9.82
N THR A 217 -6.14 3.15 9.10
CA THR A 217 -7.49 3.71 8.93
C THR A 217 -7.79 3.74 7.44
N GLN A 218 -8.95 3.26 7.04
CA GLN A 218 -9.35 3.23 5.64
C GLN A 218 -10.73 3.84 5.45
N GLY A 219 -10.89 4.67 4.42
CA GLY A 219 -12.17 5.31 4.10
C GLY A 219 -12.11 6.17 2.87
N VAL A 220 -13.18 6.91 2.63
CA VAL A 220 -13.22 7.92 1.57
C VAL A 220 -12.40 9.13 2.03
N LYS A 221 -11.59 9.66 1.14
CA LYS A 221 -10.79 10.86 1.40
C LYS A 221 -11.66 12.00 1.96
N ASP A 222 -11.12 12.73 2.92
CA ASP A 222 -11.78 13.84 3.62
C ASP A 222 -13.02 13.41 4.43
N GLN A 223 -13.19 12.10 4.72
CA GLN A 223 -14.24 11.58 5.57
C GLN A 223 -13.64 10.73 6.71
N PRO A 224 -14.38 10.53 7.81
CA PRO A 224 -13.93 9.61 8.85
C PRO A 224 -13.74 8.19 8.30
N GLY A 225 -12.53 7.66 8.44
CA GLY A 225 -12.22 6.29 8.02
C GLY A 225 -12.52 5.26 9.10
N GLN A 226 -12.60 4.00 8.70
CA GLN A 226 -12.74 2.84 9.58
C GLN A 226 -11.36 2.45 10.12
N PRO A 227 -11.14 2.49 11.45
CA PRO A 227 -9.91 1.97 12.05
C PRO A 227 -9.83 0.45 11.91
N ILE A 228 -8.64 -0.03 11.53
CA ILE A 228 -8.27 -1.44 11.42
C ILE A 228 -7.04 -1.62 12.31
N LYS A 229 -7.12 -2.50 13.29
CA LYS A 229 -6.00 -2.83 14.15
C LYS A 229 -5.50 -4.23 13.84
N PHE A 230 -4.20 -4.35 13.55
CA PHE A 230 -3.57 -5.65 13.37
C PHE A 230 -3.17 -6.20 14.74
N ASN A 231 -3.73 -7.34 15.10
CA ASN A 231 -3.46 -8.02 16.36
C ASN A 231 -2.26 -8.95 16.26
N SER A 232 -1.98 -9.45 15.04
CA SER A 232 -0.87 -10.34 14.75
C SER A 232 -0.54 -10.32 13.27
N ILE A 233 0.74 -10.28 12.95
CA ILE A 233 1.28 -10.50 11.61
C ILE A 233 2.30 -11.64 11.72
N LYS A 234 2.25 -12.62 10.83
CA LYS A 234 3.18 -13.75 10.75
C LYS A 234 3.70 -13.87 9.33
N LEU A 235 5.01 -14.01 9.20
CA LEU A 235 5.68 -14.25 7.93
C LEU A 235 5.89 -15.75 7.74
N ASN A 236 5.79 -16.19 6.51
CA ASN A 236 6.02 -17.58 6.10
C ASN A 236 5.28 -18.66 6.93
N PRO A 237 4.05 -18.42 7.41
CA PRO A 237 3.31 -19.45 8.10
C PRO A 237 2.95 -20.59 7.14
N VAL A 238 2.81 -21.81 7.69
CA VAL A 238 2.22 -22.92 6.94
C VAL A 238 0.72 -22.67 6.81
N ILE A 239 0.22 -22.65 5.58
CA ILE A 239 -1.19 -22.45 5.25
C ILE A 239 -1.72 -23.75 4.65
N ASP A 240 -2.90 -24.17 5.09
CA ASP A 240 -3.58 -25.31 4.48
C ASP A 240 -4.16 -24.90 3.11
N ASP A 241 -3.76 -25.60 2.07
CA ASP A 241 -4.24 -25.36 0.70
C ASP A 241 -5.74 -25.51 0.53
N SER A 242 -6.42 -26.24 1.42
CA SER A 242 -7.87 -26.38 1.42
C SER A 242 -8.60 -25.06 1.70
N GLU A 243 -7.94 -24.12 2.39
CA GLU A 243 -8.51 -22.80 2.71
C GLU A 243 -8.81 -21.95 1.46
N PHE A 244 -8.09 -22.19 0.37
CA PHE A 244 -8.26 -21.45 -0.90
C PHE A 244 -9.28 -22.07 -1.85
N LYS A 245 -9.69 -23.34 -1.63
CA LYS A 245 -10.53 -24.07 -2.57
C LYS A 245 -11.96 -23.56 -2.59
N PHE A 246 -12.56 -23.53 -3.78
CA PHE A 246 -14.00 -23.34 -3.92
C PHE A 246 -14.73 -24.49 -3.23
N PRO A 247 -15.71 -24.21 -2.34
CA PRO A 247 -16.48 -25.29 -1.70
C PRO A 247 -17.37 -26.01 -2.73
N GLU A 248 -17.44 -27.33 -2.61
CA GLU A 248 -18.28 -28.19 -3.46
C GLU A 248 -19.77 -28.07 -3.11
#